data_f55cc0d703ea564c1a8634554222d1c3
#
_entry.id   f55cc0d703ea564c1a8634554222d1c3
#
_cell.length_a   1.000
_cell.length_b   1.000
_cell.length_c   1.000
_cell.angle_alpha   90.00
_cell.angle_beta   90.00
_cell.angle_gamma   90.00
#
_symmetry.space_group_name_H-M   'P 1'
#
loop_
_entity.id
_entity.type
_entity.pdbx_description
1 polymer ?
#
loop_
_entity_poly.entity_id
_entity_poly.type
_entity_poly.pdbx_seq_one_letter_code
_entity_poly.pdbx_strand_id
1 'polypeptide(L)'
;MTDKKKLPYRKGVGIMLINEQKKVFVGKRIDNAEAWQMPQGGIDENENVIDAMKRELKEETGISSIKIIKQSAFEHIYDLPKNLIGKLWKGKYGGQNQTWFLVQFTGNEKEINLNQKHAEFKEWKWVDAKKLPDLIVPFKKELYQKLIIEFKEFI
;
A
#
# COMPACT_ATOMS: atom_id res chain seq x y z
N MET A 1 -21.23 1.58 31.12
CA MET A 1 -20.16 1.44 30.24
C MET A 1 -20.53 1.76 28.83
N THR A 2 -19.80 2.57 28.30
CA THR A 2 -20.08 2.96 26.94
C THR A 2 -19.41 2.05 25.99
N ASP A 3 -20.16 1.32 25.28
CA ASP A 3 -19.67 0.70 24.08
C ASP A 3 -19.25 1.77 23.11
N LYS A 4 -17.97 2.06 23.16
CA LYS A 4 -17.40 2.82 22.07
C LYS A 4 -17.60 1.98 20.84
N LYS A 5 -18.56 2.35 20.02
CA LYS A 5 -18.73 1.72 18.72
C LYS A 5 -17.40 1.75 18.01
N LYS A 6 -16.81 0.56 17.79
CA LYS A 6 -15.67 0.45 16.91
C LYS A 6 -16.08 1.00 15.56
N LEU A 7 -15.28 1.93 15.05
CA LEU A 7 -15.44 2.39 13.70
C LEU A 7 -15.14 1.24 12.74
N PRO A 8 -15.82 1.18 11.59
CA PRO A 8 -15.53 0.15 10.61
C PRO A 8 -14.13 0.34 10.02
N TYR A 9 -13.63 -0.70 9.36
CA TYR A 9 -12.37 -0.64 8.62
C TYR A 9 -12.65 -0.24 7.18
N ARG A 10 -11.78 0.63 6.65
CA ARG A 10 -11.84 1.02 5.25
C ARG A 10 -11.30 -0.12 4.39
N LYS A 11 -12.05 -0.54 3.38
CA LYS A 11 -11.58 -1.57 2.46
C LYS A 11 -10.57 -0.96 1.50
N GLY A 12 -9.44 -1.63 1.35
CA GLY A 12 -8.37 -1.14 0.53
C GLY A 12 -7.53 -2.23 -0.10
N VAL A 13 -6.59 -1.79 -0.93
CA VAL A 13 -5.61 -2.63 -1.60
C VAL A 13 -4.23 -2.11 -1.33
N GLY A 14 -3.25 -3.00 -1.37
CA GLY A 14 -1.84 -2.65 -1.32
C GLY A 14 -1.08 -3.41 -2.38
N ILE A 15 0.04 -2.85 -2.83
CA ILE A 15 0.81 -3.42 -3.93
C ILE A 15 2.26 -3.56 -3.54
N MET A 16 2.76 -4.80 -3.48
CA MET A 16 4.19 -5.07 -3.41
C MET A 16 4.66 -5.27 -4.84
N LEU A 17 5.15 -4.19 -5.44
CA LEU A 17 5.64 -4.19 -6.81
C LEU A 17 7.14 -4.47 -6.80
N ILE A 18 7.56 -5.51 -7.52
CA ILE A 18 8.97 -5.91 -7.59
C ILE A 18 9.52 -5.77 -9.00
N ASN A 19 10.81 -5.46 -9.10
CA ASN A 19 11.52 -5.41 -10.36
C ASN A 19 12.22 -6.75 -10.65
N GLU A 20 13.03 -6.81 -11.71
CA GLU A 20 13.74 -8.02 -12.10
C GLU A 20 14.73 -8.51 -11.05
N GLN A 21 15.28 -7.62 -10.23
CA GLN A 21 16.18 -7.97 -9.15
C GLN A 21 15.45 -8.28 -7.84
N LYS A 22 14.11 -8.40 -7.91
CA LYS A 22 13.24 -8.64 -6.76
C LYS A 22 13.31 -7.55 -5.68
N LYS A 23 13.69 -6.35 -6.07
CA LYS A 23 13.62 -5.18 -5.22
C LYS A 23 12.20 -4.63 -5.25
N VAL A 24 11.79 -4.01 -4.16
CA VAL A 24 10.42 -3.53 -3.95
C VAL A 24 10.33 -2.02 -4.15
N PHE A 25 9.31 -1.60 -4.86
CA PHE A 25 9.01 -0.18 -5.07
C PHE A 25 8.50 0.44 -3.78
N VAL A 26 9.11 1.56 -3.38
CA VAL A 26 8.58 2.40 -2.32
C VAL A 26 8.56 3.86 -2.78
N GLY A 27 7.55 4.59 -2.33
CA GLY A 27 7.43 6.01 -2.56
C GLY A 27 7.54 6.77 -1.26
N LYS A 28 8.21 7.92 -1.31
CA LYS A 28 8.32 8.82 -0.17
C LYS A 28 7.10 9.72 -0.17
N ARG A 29 6.37 9.71 0.93
CA ARG A 29 5.11 10.46 1.03
C ARG A 29 5.32 11.97 0.98
N ILE A 30 4.40 12.65 0.32
CA ILE A 30 4.39 14.13 0.27
C ILE A 30 4.07 14.70 1.66
N ASP A 31 3.11 14.07 2.36
CA ASP A 31 2.62 14.55 3.65
C ASP A 31 3.47 14.13 4.85
N ASN A 32 4.40 13.21 4.65
CA ASN A 32 5.29 12.72 5.71
C ASN A 32 6.64 12.33 5.11
N ALA A 33 7.58 13.27 5.15
CA ALA A 33 8.88 13.12 4.52
C ALA A 33 9.75 12.00 5.09
N GLU A 34 9.39 11.49 6.29
CA GLU A 34 10.16 10.42 6.93
C GLU A 34 9.69 9.03 6.54
N ALA A 35 8.53 8.92 5.90
CA ALA A 35 7.94 7.61 5.60
C ALA A 35 8.09 7.24 4.13
N TRP A 36 8.61 6.03 3.90
CA TRP A 36 8.61 5.37 2.60
C TRP A 36 7.62 4.22 2.65
N GLN A 37 6.73 4.16 1.70
CA GLN A 37 5.69 3.13 1.71
C GLN A 37 5.47 2.51 0.34
N MET A 38 4.93 1.30 0.36
CA MET A 38 4.43 0.66 -0.85
C MET A 38 3.12 1.32 -1.28
N PRO A 39 2.79 1.33 -2.58
CA PRO A 39 1.52 1.89 -3.05
C PRO A 39 0.32 1.20 -2.40
N GLN A 40 -0.68 1.98 -2.06
CA GLN A 40 -1.92 1.49 -1.48
C GLN A 40 -3.04 2.50 -1.69
N GLY A 41 -4.26 2.04 -1.59
CA GLY A 41 -5.41 2.95 -1.68
C GLY A 41 -6.71 2.25 -1.38
N GLY A 42 -7.81 2.98 -1.50
CA GLY A 42 -9.14 2.46 -1.21
C GLY A 42 -9.76 1.73 -2.40
N ILE A 43 -10.72 0.89 -2.09
CA ILE A 43 -11.56 0.23 -3.09
C ILE A 43 -12.84 1.06 -3.21
N ASP A 44 -13.19 1.48 -4.43
CA ASP A 44 -14.41 2.23 -4.67
C ASP A 44 -15.62 1.31 -4.63
N GLU A 45 -16.79 1.90 -4.38
CA GLU A 45 -18.04 1.16 -4.38
C GLU A 45 -18.22 0.44 -5.72
N ASN A 46 -18.61 -0.84 -5.66
CA ASN A 46 -18.81 -1.71 -6.83
C ASN A 46 -17.56 -2.00 -7.67
N GLU A 47 -16.39 -1.64 -7.17
CA GLU A 47 -15.12 -1.93 -7.83
C GLU A 47 -14.58 -3.26 -7.33
N ASN A 48 -14.10 -4.13 -8.24
CA ASN A 48 -13.44 -5.34 -7.79
C ASN A 48 -12.00 -5.06 -7.35
N VAL A 49 -11.44 -5.96 -6.54
CA VAL A 49 -10.15 -5.74 -5.89
C VAL A 49 -8.99 -5.62 -6.88
N ILE A 50 -9.02 -6.36 -7.96
CA ILE A 50 -7.95 -6.30 -8.97
C ILE A 50 -7.97 -4.97 -9.71
N ASP A 51 -9.15 -4.49 -10.09
CA ASP A 51 -9.29 -3.19 -10.74
C ASP A 51 -8.87 -2.06 -9.82
N ALA A 52 -9.21 -2.16 -8.54
CA ALA A 52 -8.79 -1.19 -7.53
C ALA A 52 -7.27 -1.14 -7.42
N MET A 53 -6.63 -2.30 -7.38
CA MET A 53 -5.18 -2.40 -7.33
C MET A 53 -4.52 -1.72 -8.53
N LYS A 54 -4.99 -2.04 -9.72
CA LYS A 54 -4.46 -1.45 -10.96
C LYS A 54 -4.67 0.07 -11.01
N ARG A 55 -5.85 0.51 -10.62
CA ARG A 55 -6.19 1.94 -10.60
C ARG A 55 -5.31 2.71 -9.62
N GLU A 56 -5.19 2.22 -8.39
CA GLU A 56 -4.38 2.87 -7.36
C GLU A 56 -2.91 2.93 -7.75
N LEU A 57 -2.37 1.85 -8.29
CA LEU A 57 -0.98 1.83 -8.74
C LEU A 57 -0.75 2.88 -9.83
N LYS A 58 -1.64 2.95 -10.80
CA LYS A 58 -1.53 3.92 -11.88
C LYS A 58 -1.69 5.36 -11.38
N GLU A 59 -2.66 5.60 -10.49
CA GLU A 59 -2.87 6.94 -9.93
C GLU A 59 -1.69 7.43 -9.12
N GLU A 60 -1.01 6.54 -8.40
CA GLU A 60 0.11 6.93 -7.54
C GLU A 60 1.45 6.97 -8.26
N THR A 61 1.65 6.13 -9.27
CA THR A 61 2.97 5.92 -9.88
C THR A 61 3.02 6.04 -11.40
N GLY A 62 1.88 6.07 -12.05
CA GLY A 62 1.82 6.03 -13.53
C GLY A 62 2.03 4.64 -14.11
N ILE A 63 2.28 3.63 -13.28
CA ILE A 63 2.62 2.28 -13.75
C ILE A 63 1.37 1.49 -14.11
N SER A 64 1.38 0.89 -15.32
CA SER A 64 0.37 -0.04 -15.78
C SER A 64 0.95 -1.34 -16.34
N SER A 65 2.26 -1.38 -16.61
CA SER A 65 2.95 -2.55 -17.16
C SER A 65 3.30 -3.52 -16.04
N ILE A 66 2.39 -4.43 -15.75
CA ILE A 66 2.52 -5.34 -14.61
C ILE A 66 2.00 -6.73 -14.91
N LYS A 67 2.49 -7.69 -14.12
CA LYS A 67 1.97 -9.05 -14.06
C LYS A 67 1.71 -9.41 -12.62
N ILE A 68 0.49 -9.82 -12.28
CA ILE A 68 0.15 -10.25 -10.93
C ILE A 68 0.79 -11.60 -10.67
N ILE A 69 1.58 -11.70 -9.60
CA ILE A 69 2.20 -12.97 -9.19
C ILE A 69 1.28 -13.69 -8.20
N LYS A 70 0.80 -12.96 -7.19
CA LYS A 70 -0.03 -13.55 -6.14
C LYS A 70 -0.88 -12.50 -5.47
N GLN A 71 -2.10 -12.89 -5.11
CA GLN A 71 -2.97 -12.10 -4.23
C GLN A 71 -2.84 -12.68 -2.82
N SER A 72 -2.82 -11.82 -1.80
CA SER A 72 -2.72 -12.29 -0.41
C SER A 72 -3.87 -13.23 -0.09
N ALA A 73 -3.54 -14.33 0.62
CA ALA A 73 -4.52 -15.31 1.06
C ALA A 73 -5.35 -14.80 2.23
N PHE A 74 -4.81 -13.84 2.96
CA PHE A 74 -5.43 -13.26 4.16
C PHE A 74 -5.68 -11.78 3.95
N GLU A 75 -6.75 -11.30 4.57
CA GLU A 75 -6.96 -9.86 4.70
C GLU A 75 -5.97 -9.33 5.73
N HIS A 76 -5.41 -8.16 5.44
CA HIS A 76 -4.48 -7.50 6.35
C HIS A 76 -5.14 -6.30 6.98
N ILE A 77 -5.35 -6.38 8.28
CA ILE A 77 -6.06 -5.35 9.04
C ILE A 77 -5.06 -4.62 9.92
N TYR A 78 -5.14 -3.30 9.95
CA TYR A 78 -4.41 -2.51 10.93
C TYR A 78 -5.30 -1.40 11.47
N ASP A 79 -5.06 -1.02 12.73
CA ASP A 79 -5.77 0.04 13.41
C ASP A 79 -5.03 1.35 13.27
N LEU A 80 -5.77 2.45 13.17
CA LEU A 80 -5.18 3.77 13.25
C LEU A 80 -4.77 4.07 14.70
N PRO A 81 -3.64 4.77 14.91
CA PRO A 81 -3.33 5.32 16.22
C PRO A 81 -4.45 6.26 16.67
N LYS A 82 -4.66 6.35 17.96
CA LYS A 82 -5.73 7.18 18.53
C LYS A 82 -5.70 8.62 18.06
N ASN A 83 -4.50 9.18 17.86
CA ASN A 83 -4.35 10.56 17.41
C ASN A 83 -4.75 10.79 15.95
N LEU A 84 -4.90 9.72 15.16
CA LEU A 84 -5.33 9.80 13.76
C LEU A 84 -6.80 9.46 13.57
N ILE A 85 -7.41 8.76 14.53
CA ILE A 85 -8.85 8.46 14.48
C ILE A 85 -9.60 9.79 14.54
N GLY A 86 -10.54 9.95 13.62
CA GLY A 86 -11.32 11.17 13.47
C GLY A 86 -10.71 12.21 12.54
N LYS A 87 -9.43 12.06 12.18
CA LYS A 87 -8.75 13.00 11.28
C LYS A 87 -8.64 12.51 9.86
N LEU A 88 -8.35 11.21 9.68
CA LEU A 88 -8.27 10.61 8.34
C LEU A 88 -9.65 10.17 7.88
N TRP A 89 -9.87 10.19 6.56
CA TRP A 89 -11.10 9.72 5.92
C TRP A 89 -12.37 10.31 6.54
N LYS A 90 -12.33 11.58 6.90
CA LYS A 90 -13.45 12.31 7.53
C LYS A 90 -13.96 11.64 8.81
N GLY A 91 -13.08 10.93 9.53
CA GLY A 91 -13.43 10.27 10.79
C GLY A 91 -14.30 9.02 10.66
N LYS A 92 -14.46 8.48 9.45
CA LYS A 92 -15.38 7.35 9.20
C LYS A 92 -14.83 5.99 9.60
N TYR A 93 -13.51 5.84 9.68
CA TYR A 93 -12.87 4.53 9.84
C TYR A 93 -11.86 4.52 10.99
N GLY A 94 -11.72 3.36 11.61
CA GLY A 94 -10.74 3.13 12.66
C GLY A 94 -9.45 2.47 12.19
N GLY A 95 -9.36 2.16 10.91
CA GLY A 95 -8.21 1.51 10.30
C GLY A 95 -8.55 1.03 8.91
N GLN A 96 -7.75 0.11 8.38
CA GLN A 96 -7.98 -0.47 7.07
C GLN A 96 -8.00 -1.99 7.11
N ASN A 97 -8.80 -2.56 6.22
CA ASN A 97 -8.78 -3.97 5.88
C ASN A 97 -8.35 -4.08 4.43
N GLN A 98 -7.13 -4.57 4.20
CA GLN A 98 -6.51 -4.53 2.89
C GLN A 98 -6.29 -5.91 2.30
N THR A 99 -6.52 -6.01 0.98
CA THR A 99 -6.04 -7.12 0.16
C THR A 99 -4.74 -6.67 -0.49
N TRP A 100 -3.68 -7.47 -0.34
CA TRP A 100 -2.38 -7.16 -0.91
C TRP A 100 -2.06 -8.02 -2.11
N PHE A 101 -1.35 -7.44 -3.05
CA PHE A 101 -0.91 -8.11 -4.26
C PHE A 101 0.60 -8.05 -4.39
N LEU A 102 1.20 -9.17 -4.75
CA LEU A 102 2.59 -9.22 -5.20
C LEU A 102 2.57 -9.13 -6.72
N VAL A 103 3.24 -8.15 -7.26
CA VAL A 103 3.12 -7.76 -8.66
C VAL A 103 4.50 -7.57 -9.27
N GLN A 104 4.73 -8.14 -10.45
CA GLN A 104 5.97 -7.96 -11.19
C GLN A 104 5.86 -6.75 -12.12
N PHE A 105 6.82 -5.83 -12.02
CA PHE A 105 6.94 -4.74 -12.96
C PHE A 105 7.50 -5.28 -14.29
N THR A 106 6.78 -5.04 -15.39
CA THR A 106 7.16 -5.52 -16.72
C THR A 106 7.55 -4.41 -17.69
N GLY A 107 7.45 -3.17 -17.27
CA GLY A 107 7.82 -1.99 -18.06
C GLY A 107 9.24 -1.55 -17.79
N ASN A 108 9.56 -0.34 -18.22
CA ASN A 108 10.82 0.30 -17.87
C ASN A 108 10.55 1.52 -16.98
N GLU A 109 11.60 2.02 -16.32
CA GLU A 109 11.46 3.08 -15.32
C GLU A 109 10.95 4.41 -15.88
N LYS A 110 10.98 4.61 -17.19
CA LYS A 110 10.41 5.80 -17.82
C LYS A 110 8.90 5.88 -17.65
N GLU A 111 8.26 4.76 -17.40
CA GLU A 111 6.83 4.71 -17.13
C GLU A 111 6.48 5.32 -15.77
N ILE A 112 7.42 5.32 -14.84
CA ILE A 112 7.19 5.80 -13.48
C ILE A 112 7.07 7.32 -13.49
N ASN A 113 5.89 7.81 -13.15
CA ASN A 113 5.59 9.24 -13.13
C ASN A 113 4.74 9.55 -11.89
N LEU A 114 5.37 10.15 -10.90
CA LEU A 114 4.71 10.50 -9.63
C LEU A 114 3.88 11.77 -9.73
N ASN A 115 4.01 12.50 -10.83
CA ASN A 115 3.33 13.79 -11.04
C ASN A 115 1.92 13.54 -11.57
N GLN A 116 1.09 12.93 -10.73
CA GLN A 116 -0.29 12.56 -11.05
C GLN A 116 -1.28 13.54 -10.41
N LYS A 117 -2.53 13.48 -10.86
CA LYS A 117 -3.59 14.37 -10.36
C LYS A 117 -3.78 14.27 -8.85
N HIS A 118 -3.67 13.05 -8.30
CA HIS A 118 -3.80 12.79 -6.87
C HIS A 118 -2.48 12.27 -6.31
N ALA A 119 -1.41 13.06 -6.52
CA ALA A 119 -0.06 12.66 -6.14
C ALA A 119 0.05 12.34 -4.64
N GLU A 120 0.60 11.18 -4.33
CA GLU A 120 0.86 10.72 -2.96
C GLU A 120 2.35 10.74 -2.63
N PHE A 121 3.20 10.60 -3.64
CA PHE A 121 4.63 10.46 -3.49
C PHE A 121 5.39 11.59 -4.18
N LYS A 122 6.52 12.00 -3.57
CA LYS A 122 7.43 12.99 -4.16
C LYS A 122 8.73 12.39 -4.66
N GLU A 123 9.08 11.18 -4.20
CA GLU A 123 10.26 10.42 -4.64
C GLU A 123 9.93 8.95 -4.65
N TRP A 124 10.69 8.16 -5.38
CA TRP A 124 10.56 6.70 -5.39
C TRP A 124 11.93 6.04 -5.44
N LYS A 125 11.99 4.79 -5.01
CA LYS A 125 13.19 3.96 -5.14
C LYS A 125 12.83 2.48 -5.02
N TRP A 126 13.78 1.64 -5.40
CA TRP A 126 13.69 0.20 -5.20
C TRP A 126 14.52 -0.16 -3.96
N VAL A 127 13.97 -0.99 -3.10
CA VAL A 127 14.64 -1.40 -1.85
C VAL A 127 14.54 -2.91 -1.64
N ASP A 128 15.44 -3.47 -0.85
CA ASP A 128 15.31 -4.85 -0.40
C ASP A 128 14.06 -4.98 0.46
N ALA A 129 13.29 -6.07 0.27
CA ALA A 129 12.07 -6.30 1.02
C ALA A 129 12.29 -6.25 2.53
N LYS A 130 13.41 -6.80 3.00
CA LYS A 130 13.73 -6.84 4.44
C LYS A 130 13.87 -5.47 5.08
N LYS A 131 14.08 -4.42 4.28
CA LYS A 131 14.19 -3.04 4.78
C LYS A 131 12.84 -2.36 4.98
N LEU A 132 11.78 -2.90 4.39
CA LEU A 132 10.46 -2.28 4.39
C LEU A 132 9.93 -1.92 5.78
N PRO A 133 10.03 -2.80 6.80
CA PRO A 133 9.49 -2.47 8.12
C PRO A 133 10.13 -1.26 8.78
N ASP A 134 11.38 -0.96 8.46
CA ASP A 134 12.11 0.18 9.03
C ASP A 134 11.85 1.48 8.28
N LEU A 135 11.27 1.41 7.09
CA LEU A 135 11.03 2.58 6.24
C LEU A 135 9.63 3.14 6.42
N ILE A 136 8.67 2.32 6.82
CA ILE A 136 7.27 2.71 6.96
C ILE A 136 6.99 3.36 8.32
N VAL A 137 5.90 4.13 8.41
CA VAL A 137 5.45 4.67 9.70
C VAL A 137 5.27 3.55 10.71
N PRO A 138 5.62 3.77 12.00
CA PRO A 138 5.67 2.69 12.99
C PRO A 138 4.40 1.86 13.14
N PHE A 139 3.22 2.46 13.03
CA PHE A 139 1.98 1.70 13.22
C PHE A 139 1.65 0.72 12.09
N LYS A 140 2.38 0.78 10.98
CA LYS A 140 2.25 -0.17 9.86
C LYS A 140 3.38 -1.19 9.80
N LYS A 141 4.33 -1.12 10.72
CA LYS A 141 5.51 -1.99 10.72
C LYS A 141 5.14 -3.46 10.75
N GLU A 142 4.22 -3.84 11.63
CA GLU A 142 3.77 -5.23 11.74
C GLU A 142 3.11 -5.72 10.45
N LEU A 143 2.32 -4.88 9.80
CA LEU A 143 1.72 -5.20 8.51
C LEU A 143 2.79 -5.57 7.49
N TYR A 144 3.82 -4.74 7.38
CA TYR A 144 4.89 -4.99 6.41
C TYR A 144 5.69 -6.26 6.73
N GLN A 145 5.91 -6.55 8.02
CA GLN A 145 6.56 -7.79 8.44
C GLN A 145 5.73 -9.01 8.02
N LYS A 146 4.42 -8.97 8.17
CA LYS A 146 3.53 -10.05 7.75
C LYS A 146 3.54 -10.25 6.24
N LEU A 147 3.58 -9.17 5.47
CA LEU A 147 3.62 -9.25 4.02
C LEU A 147 4.91 -9.90 3.51
N ILE A 148 6.03 -9.59 4.13
CA ILE A 148 7.33 -10.19 3.79
C ILE A 148 7.26 -11.70 4.01
N ILE A 149 6.66 -12.13 5.12
CA ILE A 149 6.51 -13.55 5.43
C ILE A 149 5.59 -14.23 4.40
N GLU A 150 4.47 -13.60 4.09
CA GLU A 150 3.48 -14.18 3.18
C GLU A 150 4.03 -14.36 1.77
N PHE A 151 4.80 -13.40 1.28
CA PHE A 151 5.33 -13.43 -0.08
C PHE A 151 6.78 -13.91 -0.17
N LYS A 152 7.29 -14.46 0.90
CA LYS A 152 8.72 -14.87 1.03
C LYS A 152 9.24 -15.71 -0.13
N GLU A 153 8.44 -16.63 -0.66
CA GLU A 153 8.85 -17.51 -1.74
C GLU A 153 9.20 -16.76 -3.04
N PHE A 154 8.70 -15.55 -3.19
CA PHE A 154 8.80 -14.80 -4.45
C PHE A 154 9.76 -13.61 -4.38
N ILE A 155 10.29 -13.31 -3.21
CA ILE A 155 11.12 -12.13 -2.98
C ILE A 155 12.49 -12.43 -2.38
#